data_61281f6186ff8724b8c9d7af423a7012
#
_entry.id   61281f6186ff8724b8c9d7af423a7012
#
_cell.length_a   1.000
_cell.length_b   1.000
_cell.length_c   1.000
_cell.angle_alpha   90.00
_cell.angle_beta   90.00
_cell.angle_gamma   90.00
#
_symmetry.space_group_name_H-M   'P 1'
#
loop_
_entity.id
_entity.type
_entity.pdbx_description
1 polymer ?
#
loop_
_entity_poly.entity_id
_entity_poly.type
_entity_poly.pdbx_seq_one_letter_code
_entity_poly.pdbx_strand_id
1 'polypeptide(L)'
;MSRSTYVVIVAVVVVALGGFIRLGTPRAFRPAPSRADTLVASVRAEPRSFNRYVARDFTTTLVTLLTHSALVRVNRVTDELEPELAESWDLMPDGRTYRLRLRSGLRFSDGVPFSADDVVFAFRAIYDTPEAGILADTLQVRGRPLEVRAEGAAIVSIRFPSPFGPGLRLLEGVPILPRHRLEARVKAGTFRSAWGVSTPPSDIAGLGPFVLRRYDAGQRLMFDRNPFYWRSQDGRPLPKLEHLVLEIVPDQSTEALQLQSGAIDLTQSELRPADVAALTRASRAGDVALGDLGVGVDGDLFWVNLTAAKARDVRSRWLQHPDFRRAVSHSIDRQAFVDAVYLGAAVPSSGIVSPGNRTWYADAPAPPYDVTAAKRLLAALQLVDRDHDGTLDDVDGSPVHFTLLTQRGNTSLERGAQVVRESLARVGVRVDVVGLEVGALVEFLTAGNYDAAYFRLLTTDTDPALNGDFWLSSGSAHVWNASQRTPATAWEREIDRLMDGVSTTSDAGQRRAQFADVQRIMARELPVLCFAFPRLSFAMARRVVGATPAPFRPPVLWNPAVIGVRDAPADSAR
;
A
#
# COMPACT_ATOMS: atom_id res chain seq x y z
N MET A 1 -13.57 -40.12 -55.04
CA MET A 1 -14.53 -40.10 -53.91
C MET A 1 -15.92 -40.06 -54.52
N SER A 2 -16.80 -41.00 -54.15
CA SER A 2 -18.14 -41.12 -54.76
C SER A 2 -19.11 -40.05 -54.22
N ARG A 3 -20.12 -39.69 -55.01
CA ARG A 3 -21.17 -38.73 -54.61
C ARG A 3 -21.81 -39.08 -53.25
N SER A 4 -21.85 -40.35 -52.86
CA SER A 4 -22.36 -40.80 -51.56
C SER A 4 -21.50 -40.37 -50.37
N THR A 5 -20.17 -40.27 -50.55
CA THR A 5 -19.23 -39.84 -49.50
C THR A 5 -19.39 -38.34 -49.16
N TYR A 6 -19.70 -37.52 -50.18
CA TYR A 6 -19.93 -36.08 -49.98
C TYR A 6 -21.24 -35.81 -49.23
N VAL A 7 -22.29 -36.57 -49.49
CA VAL A 7 -23.58 -36.42 -48.82
C VAL A 7 -23.50 -36.80 -47.34
N VAL A 8 -22.71 -37.82 -46.99
CA VAL A 8 -22.48 -38.23 -45.59
C VAL A 8 -21.67 -37.21 -44.84
N ILE A 9 -20.62 -36.63 -45.44
CA ILE A 9 -19.79 -35.60 -44.79
C ILE A 9 -20.61 -34.30 -44.58
N VAL A 10 -21.39 -33.88 -45.54
CA VAL A 10 -22.27 -32.68 -45.38
C VAL A 10 -23.33 -32.92 -44.32
N ALA A 11 -23.93 -34.12 -44.25
CA ALA A 11 -24.91 -34.44 -43.20
C ALA A 11 -24.31 -34.48 -41.80
N VAL A 12 -23.07 -34.98 -41.62
CA VAL A 12 -22.38 -35.00 -40.34
C VAL A 12 -21.96 -33.58 -39.89
N VAL A 13 -21.54 -32.72 -40.83
CA VAL A 13 -21.18 -31.34 -40.54
C VAL A 13 -22.42 -30.53 -40.18
N VAL A 14 -23.57 -30.72 -40.83
CA VAL A 14 -24.84 -30.03 -40.51
C VAL A 14 -25.41 -30.51 -39.18
N VAL A 15 -25.29 -31.79 -38.82
CA VAL A 15 -25.70 -32.32 -37.52
C VAL A 15 -24.76 -31.84 -36.41
N ALA A 16 -23.43 -31.74 -36.65
CA ALA A 16 -22.48 -31.19 -35.69
C ALA A 16 -22.69 -29.69 -35.47
N LEU A 17 -22.95 -28.89 -36.51
CA LEU A 17 -23.28 -27.47 -36.38
C LEU A 17 -24.67 -27.25 -35.74
N GLY A 18 -25.66 -28.07 -36.04
CA GLY A 18 -26.98 -28.03 -35.41
C GLY A 18 -26.96 -28.45 -33.92
N GLY A 19 -26.09 -29.40 -33.57
CA GLY A 19 -25.82 -29.81 -32.17
C GLY A 19 -25.12 -28.71 -31.34
N PHE A 20 -24.18 -27.98 -31.93
CA PHE A 20 -23.51 -26.86 -31.26
C PHE A 20 -24.42 -25.66 -31.03
N ILE A 21 -25.43 -25.45 -31.91
CA ILE A 21 -26.39 -24.36 -31.76
C ILE A 21 -27.48 -24.70 -30.69
N ARG A 22 -27.72 -25.98 -30.40
CA ARG A 22 -28.67 -26.39 -29.35
C ARG A 22 -28.10 -26.57 -27.95
N LEU A 23 -26.79 -26.60 -27.75
CA LEU A 23 -26.15 -26.70 -26.44
C LEU A 23 -25.77 -25.36 -25.82
N GLY A 24 -25.96 -24.28 -26.54
CA GLY A 24 -25.82 -22.91 -26.02
C GLY A 24 -27.19 -22.27 -25.83
N THR A 25 -27.96 -22.68 -24.81
CA THR A 25 -28.95 -21.74 -24.27
C THR A 25 -28.14 -20.53 -23.78
N PRO A 26 -28.36 -19.32 -24.34
CA PRO A 26 -27.73 -18.13 -23.75
C PRO A 26 -28.21 -18.11 -22.31
N ARG A 27 -27.29 -18.26 -21.36
CA ARG A 27 -27.57 -17.91 -19.98
C ARG A 27 -28.23 -16.54 -20.06
N ALA A 28 -29.46 -16.44 -19.64
CA ALA A 28 -30.23 -15.21 -19.64
C ALA A 28 -29.30 -14.13 -19.06
N PHE A 29 -28.92 -13.19 -19.90
CA PHE A 29 -28.18 -12.00 -19.55
C PHE A 29 -29.07 -11.29 -18.51
N ARG A 30 -28.80 -11.54 -17.21
CA ARG A 30 -29.45 -10.72 -16.19
C ARG A 30 -28.97 -9.31 -16.47
N PRO A 31 -29.84 -8.34 -16.70
CA PRO A 31 -29.43 -6.97 -16.94
C PRO A 31 -28.48 -6.58 -15.81
N ALA A 32 -27.41 -5.90 -16.15
CA ALA A 32 -26.56 -5.24 -15.16
C ALA A 32 -27.49 -4.42 -14.24
N PRO A 33 -27.23 -4.40 -12.92
CA PRO A 33 -28.03 -3.60 -12.00
C PRO A 33 -28.14 -2.18 -12.54
N SER A 34 -29.30 -1.57 -12.36
CA SER A 34 -29.55 -0.18 -12.77
C SER A 34 -28.39 0.68 -12.28
N ARG A 35 -27.81 1.50 -13.14
CA ARG A 35 -26.71 2.41 -12.75
C ARG A 35 -27.13 3.47 -11.75
N ALA A 36 -28.43 3.67 -11.54
CA ALA A 36 -28.98 4.67 -10.63
C ALA A 36 -28.50 4.51 -9.17
N ASP A 37 -28.35 3.26 -8.70
CA ASP A 37 -27.98 2.95 -7.31
C ASP A 37 -26.68 2.15 -7.20
N THR A 38 -25.92 2.06 -8.31
CA THR A 38 -24.71 1.26 -8.41
C THR A 38 -23.49 2.13 -8.67
N LEU A 39 -22.48 1.96 -7.82
CA LEU A 39 -21.13 2.48 -8.05
C LEU A 39 -20.25 1.39 -8.67
N VAL A 40 -19.56 1.72 -9.75
CA VAL A 40 -18.60 0.82 -10.40
C VAL A 40 -17.19 1.38 -10.22
N ALA A 41 -16.37 0.68 -9.45
CA ALA A 41 -14.95 1.02 -9.26
C ALA A 41 -14.07 -0.03 -9.92
N SER A 42 -12.82 0.31 -10.23
CA SER A 42 -11.83 -0.65 -10.74
C SER A 42 -10.84 -1.10 -9.67
N VAL A 43 -10.35 -2.33 -9.83
CA VAL A 43 -9.16 -2.87 -9.15
C VAL A 43 -8.26 -3.54 -10.19
N ARG A 44 -6.95 -3.60 -9.95
CA ARG A 44 -5.98 -4.08 -10.96
C ARG A 44 -5.65 -5.55 -10.86
N ALA A 45 -6.03 -6.20 -9.77
CA ALA A 45 -5.76 -7.62 -9.54
C ALA A 45 -6.91 -8.27 -8.79
N GLU A 46 -7.00 -9.58 -8.91
CA GLU A 46 -7.93 -10.38 -8.12
C GLU A 46 -7.55 -10.43 -6.64
N PRO A 47 -8.52 -10.61 -5.71
CA PRO A 47 -8.20 -10.90 -4.32
C PRO A 47 -7.55 -12.29 -4.22
N ARG A 48 -6.54 -12.44 -3.38
CA ARG A 48 -5.95 -13.75 -3.09
C ARG A 48 -6.81 -14.57 -2.12
N SER A 49 -7.58 -13.89 -1.28
CA SER A 49 -8.50 -14.49 -0.30
C SER A 49 -9.55 -13.46 0.11
N PHE A 50 -10.67 -13.91 0.65
CA PHE A 50 -11.61 -13.06 1.38
C PHE A 50 -11.29 -13.05 2.90
N ASN A 51 -10.25 -13.76 3.33
CA ASN A 51 -9.75 -13.77 4.69
C ASN A 51 -8.51 -12.86 4.80
N ARG A 52 -8.70 -11.67 5.38
CA ARG A 52 -7.65 -10.66 5.57
C ARG A 52 -6.48 -11.12 6.44
N TYR A 53 -6.70 -12.11 7.30
CA TYR A 53 -5.64 -12.61 8.19
C TYR A 53 -4.60 -13.45 7.45
N VAL A 54 -4.96 -14.05 6.31
CA VAL A 54 -4.07 -14.90 5.51
C VAL A 54 -3.60 -14.25 4.20
N ALA A 55 -4.20 -13.13 3.77
CA ALA A 55 -3.82 -12.42 2.55
C ALA A 55 -3.89 -10.90 2.75
N ARG A 56 -2.90 -10.17 2.20
CA ARG A 56 -2.72 -8.72 2.41
C ARG A 56 -2.59 -7.92 1.10
N ASP A 57 -2.89 -8.54 -0.03
CA ASP A 57 -2.93 -7.81 -1.29
C ASP A 57 -3.98 -6.69 -1.26
N PHE A 58 -3.82 -5.71 -2.13
CA PHE A 58 -4.66 -4.52 -2.15
C PHE A 58 -6.15 -4.85 -2.29
N THR A 59 -6.51 -5.78 -3.19
CA THR A 59 -7.90 -6.12 -3.46
C THR A 59 -8.53 -6.87 -2.29
N THR A 60 -7.81 -7.83 -1.66
CA THR A 60 -8.25 -8.46 -0.41
C THR A 60 -8.48 -7.42 0.69
N THR A 61 -7.59 -6.44 0.82
CA THR A 61 -7.73 -5.36 1.81
C THR A 61 -8.94 -4.49 1.52
N LEU A 62 -9.18 -4.14 0.25
CA LEU A 62 -10.34 -3.34 -0.16
C LEU A 62 -11.66 -4.10 0.07
N VAL A 63 -11.72 -5.39 -0.30
CA VAL A 63 -12.90 -6.24 -0.02
C VAL A 63 -13.19 -6.26 1.49
N THR A 64 -12.14 -6.41 2.31
CA THR A 64 -12.28 -6.39 3.78
C THR A 64 -12.86 -5.07 4.28
N LEU A 65 -12.36 -3.94 3.78
CA LEU A 65 -12.86 -2.61 4.15
C LEU A 65 -14.33 -2.41 3.76
N LEU A 66 -14.79 -3.05 2.67
CA LEU A 66 -16.19 -3.02 2.25
C LEU A 66 -17.08 -3.92 3.11
N THR A 67 -16.57 -5.08 3.57
CA THR A 67 -17.39 -6.13 4.18
C THR A 67 -17.22 -6.28 5.69
N HIS A 68 -16.16 -5.73 6.25
CA HIS A 68 -15.83 -5.84 7.68
C HIS A 68 -15.59 -4.47 8.31
N SER A 69 -15.54 -4.43 9.64
CA SER A 69 -15.17 -3.24 10.42
C SER A 69 -14.14 -3.61 11.48
N ALA A 70 -13.33 -2.61 11.89
CA ALA A 70 -12.37 -2.69 12.97
C ALA A 70 -12.93 -2.04 14.26
N LEU A 71 -12.19 -2.12 15.36
CA LEU A 71 -12.59 -1.45 16.62
C LEU A 71 -12.53 0.07 16.49
N VAL A 72 -11.51 0.55 15.79
CA VAL A 72 -11.22 1.96 15.52
C VAL A 72 -10.83 2.13 14.05
N ARG A 73 -10.93 3.33 13.53
CA ARG A 73 -10.47 3.66 12.18
C ARG A 73 -9.66 4.95 12.17
N VAL A 74 -8.83 5.14 11.15
CA VAL A 74 -8.15 6.40 10.89
C VAL A 74 -8.91 7.17 9.82
N ASN A 75 -9.25 8.42 10.11
CA ASN A 75 -9.78 9.35 9.12
C ASN A 75 -8.65 9.73 8.14
N ARG A 76 -8.78 9.35 6.87
CA ARG A 76 -7.72 9.55 5.87
C ARG A 76 -7.51 11.02 5.48
N VAL A 77 -8.44 11.91 5.82
CA VAL A 77 -8.33 13.35 5.56
C VAL A 77 -7.61 14.07 6.69
N THR A 78 -7.97 13.76 7.96
CA THR A 78 -7.42 14.43 9.14
C THR A 78 -6.25 13.70 9.78
N ASP A 79 -6.06 12.41 9.44
CA ASP A 79 -5.09 11.49 10.05
C ASP A 79 -5.36 11.19 11.53
N GLU A 80 -6.57 11.47 12.00
CA GLU A 80 -7.01 11.25 13.37
C GLU A 80 -7.67 9.89 13.55
N LEU A 81 -7.52 9.32 14.75
CA LEU A 81 -8.19 8.09 15.15
C LEU A 81 -9.64 8.36 15.52
N GLU A 82 -10.57 7.64 14.90
CA GLU A 82 -12.01 7.76 15.10
C GLU A 82 -12.63 6.46 15.67
N PRO A 83 -13.73 6.58 16.45
CA PRO A 83 -14.54 5.45 16.85
C PRO A 83 -15.14 4.69 15.65
N GLU A 84 -15.11 3.33 15.71
CA GLU A 84 -15.77 2.46 14.72
C GLU A 84 -16.70 1.47 15.47
N LEU A 85 -16.33 0.19 15.65
CA LEU A 85 -17.11 -0.75 16.48
C LEU A 85 -17.04 -0.40 17.96
N ALA A 86 -15.92 0.15 18.43
CA ALA A 86 -15.86 0.82 19.75
C ALA A 86 -16.43 2.23 19.61
N GLU A 87 -17.35 2.61 20.50
CA GLU A 87 -17.90 3.96 20.54
C GLU A 87 -17.02 4.94 21.34
N SER A 88 -16.23 4.41 22.29
CA SER A 88 -15.29 5.18 23.11
C SER A 88 -14.25 4.26 23.73
N TRP A 89 -13.19 4.85 24.27
CA TRP A 89 -12.14 4.15 25.01
C TRP A 89 -11.49 5.05 26.05
N ASP A 90 -10.95 4.43 27.09
CA ASP A 90 -10.16 5.05 28.14
C ASP A 90 -8.81 4.35 28.26
N LEU A 91 -7.73 5.14 28.40
CA LEU A 91 -6.42 4.62 28.79
C LEU A 91 -6.38 4.55 30.32
N MET A 92 -6.14 3.37 30.86
CA MET A 92 -6.09 3.13 32.29
C MET A 92 -4.83 3.73 32.93
N PRO A 93 -4.80 3.96 34.26
CA PRO A 93 -3.66 4.58 34.94
C PRO A 93 -2.32 3.84 34.79
N ASP A 94 -2.33 2.55 34.40
CA ASP A 94 -1.10 1.79 34.11
C ASP A 94 -0.40 2.23 32.81
N GLY A 95 -1.00 3.13 32.05
CA GLY A 95 -0.46 3.69 30.80
C GLY A 95 -0.35 2.73 29.64
N ARG A 96 -0.94 1.52 29.75
CA ARG A 96 -0.82 0.46 28.73
C ARG A 96 -2.07 -0.38 28.52
N THR A 97 -3.10 -0.20 29.32
CA THR A 97 -4.38 -0.91 29.18
C THR A 97 -5.43 0.07 28.66
N TYR A 98 -6.02 -0.23 27.52
CA TYR A 98 -7.17 0.46 26.99
C TYR A 98 -8.44 -0.33 27.31
N ARG A 99 -9.45 0.36 27.80
CA ARG A 99 -10.78 -0.19 28.03
C ARG A 99 -11.74 0.39 27.01
N LEU A 100 -12.20 -0.43 26.06
CA LEU A 100 -13.05 0.00 24.95
C LEU A 100 -14.50 -0.37 25.25
N ARG A 101 -15.41 0.58 25.06
CA ARG A 101 -16.86 0.36 25.07
C ARG A 101 -17.32 0.06 23.64
N LEU A 102 -17.88 -1.10 23.41
CA LEU A 102 -18.44 -1.50 22.13
C LEU A 102 -19.84 -0.91 21.95
N ARG A 103 -20.20 -0.57 20.72
CA ARG A 103 -21.56 -0.13 20.39
C ARG A 103 -22.55 -1.24 20.68
N SER A 104 -23.72 -0.88 21.18
CA SER A 104 -24.79 -1.84 21.46
C SER A 104 -25.60 -2.18 20.21
N GLY A 105 -26.18 -3.38 20.17
CA GLY A 105 -27.13 -3.78 19.13
C GLY A 105 -26.52 -4.08 17.75
N LEU A 106 -25.18 -4.13 17.63
CA LEU A 106 -24.51 -4.47 16.38
C LEU A 106 -24.81 -5.94 15.99
N ARG A 107 -24.94 -6.17 14.68
CA ARG A 107 -25.15 -7.50 14.10
C ARG A 107 -24.24 -7.69 12.89
N PHE A 108 -23.75 -8.90 12.74
CA PHE A 108 -23.12 -9.33 11.48
C PHE A 108 -24.13 -9.32 10.33
N SER A 109 -23.65 -9.35 9.10
CA SER A 109 -24.47 -9.31 7.89
C SER A 109 -25.41 -10.51 7.74
N ASP A 110 -25.21 -11.58 8.50
CA ASP A 110 -26.12 -12.73 8.61
C ASP A 110 -27.11 -12.62 9.78
N GLY A 111 -27.15 -11.47 10.46
CA GLY A 111 -28.09 -11.16 11.54
C GLY A 111 -27.64 -11.62 12.93
N VAL A 112 -26.55 -12.38 13.06
CA VAL A 112 -26.03 -12.83 14.36
C VAL A 112 -25.50 -11.64 15.17
N PRO A 113 -25.86 -11.49 16.46
CA PRO A 113 -25.37 -10.41 17.30
C PRO A 113 -23.84 -10.43 17.46
N PHE A 114 -23.23 -9.23 17.43
CA PHE A 114 -21.82 -9.01 17.73
C PHE A 114 -21.62 -8.76 19.22
N SER A 115 -20.50 -9.23 19.77
CA SER A 115 -20.13 -9.03 21.18
C SER A 115 -18.61 -8.94 21.38
N ALA A 116 -18.20 -8.64 22.62
CA ALA A 116 -16.80 -8.65 23.02
C ALA A 116 -16.10 -10.02 22.82
N ASP A 117 -16.85 -11.12 22.83
CA ASP A 117 -16.31 -12.45 22.57
C ASP A 117 -15.79 -12.60 21.12
N ASP A 118 -16.41 -11.91 20.16
CA ASP A 118 -15.93 -11.91 18.77
C ASP A 118 -14.59 -11.16 18.66
N VAL A 119 -14.40 -10.10 19.44
CA VAL A 119 -13.13 -9.38 19.52
C VAL A 119 -12.04 -10.29 20.10
N VAL A 120 -12.31 -10.93 21.23
CA VAL A 120 -11.37 -11.89 21.86
C VAL A 120 -11.02 -13.02 20.89
N PHE A 121 -12.04 -13.57 20.22
CA PHE A 121 -11.83 -14.60 19.19
C PHE A 121 -10.94 -14.10 18.04
N ALA A 122 -11.17 -12.89 17.54
CA ALA A 122 -10.41 -12.32 16.44
C ALA A 122 -8.90 -12.23 16.76
N PHE A 123 -8.53 -11.72 17.94
CA PHE A 123 -7.13 -11.66 18.37
C PHE A 123 -6.55 -13.04 18.65
N ARG A 124 -7.33 -13.97 19.25
CA ARG A 124 -6.89 -15.35 19.41
C ARG A 124 -6.62 -16.01 18.05
N ALA A 125 -7.50 -15.83 17.06
CA ALA A 125 -7.30 -16.38 15.73
C ALA A 125 -6.04 -15.82 15.05
N ILE A 126 -5.68 -14.55 15.30
CA ILE A 126 -4.45 -13.97 14.79
C ILE A 126 -3.21 -14.62 15.43
N TYR A 127 -3.18 -14.78 16.74
CA TYR A 127 -1.99 -15.28 17.44
C TYR A 127 -1.84 -16.79 17.40
N ASP A 128 -2.95 -17.55 17.37
CA ASP A 128 -2.94 -19.00 17.40
C ASP A 128 -2.82 -19.64 16.00
N THR A 129 -2.93 -18.84 14.91
CA THR A 129 -2.92 -19.36 13.55
C THR A 129 -1.61 -19.00 12.84
N PRO A 130 -0.74 -19.98 12.51
CA PRO A 130 0.55 -19.73 11.87
C PRO A 130 0.45 -18.92 10.57
N GLU A 131 -0.63 -19.10 9.82
CA GLU A 131 -0.87 -18.43 8.55
C GLU A 131 -1.18 -16.93 8.69
N ALA A 132 -1.58 -16.48 9.87
CA ALA A 132 -1.74 -15.08 10.21
C ALA A 132 -0.42 -14.43 10.69
N GLY A 133 0.71 -15.14 10.61
CA GLY A 133 2.00 -14.77 11.20
C GLY A 133 2.43 -13.33 10.95
N ILE A 134 2.35 -12.83 9.70
CA ILE A 134 2.69 -11.43 9.40
C ILE A 134 1.75 -10.45 10.14
N LEU A 135 0.45 -10.76 10.28
CA LEU A 135 -0.48 -9.92 11.03
C LEU A 135 -0.20 -10.04 12.54
N ALA A 136 0.08 -11.26 13.02
CA ALA A 136 0.46 -11.51 14.40
C ALA A 136 1.72 -10.71 14.77
N ASP A 137 2.74 -10.70 13.91
CA ASP A 137 3.98 -9.94 14.13
C ASP A 137 3.72 -8.42 14.15
N THR A 138 2.86 -7.91 13.25
CA THR A 138 2.49 -6.50 13.22
C THR A 138 1.74 -6.06 14.50
N LEU A 139 0.99 -6.96 15.12
CA LEU A 139 0.22 -6.71 16.35
C LEU A 139 0.98 -7.09 17.62
N GLN A 140 2.29 -7.18 17.55
CA GLN A 140 3.17 -7.33 18.71
C GLN A 140 3.82 -6.00 19.08
N VAL A 141 4.05 -5.79 20.36
CA VAL A 141 4.84 -4.68 20.87
C VAL A 141 6.05 -5.25 21.59
N ARG A 142 7.25 -4.93 21.13
CA ARG A 142 8.51 -5.52 21.61
C ARG A 142 8.51 -7.06 21.56
N GLY A 143 8.01 -7.62 20.46
CA GLY A 143 7.96 -9.07 20.23
C GLY A 143 6.99 -9.84 21.13
N ARG A 144 6.05 -9.15 21.77
CA ARG A 144 5.03 -9.77 22.62
C ARG A 144 3.62 -9.39 22.17
N PRO A 145 2.65 -10.33 22.17
CA PRO A 145 1.28 -10.11 21.78
C PRO A 145 0.53 -9.17 22.75
N LEU A 146 -0.55 -8.59 22.25
CA LEU A 146 -1.53 -7.87 23.08
C LEU A 146 -2.38 -8.87 23.87
N GLU A 147 -2.70 -8.53 25.12
CA GLU A 147 -3.69 -9.28 25.91
C GLU A 147 -5.08 -8.67 25.71
N VAL A 148 -6.01 -9.46 25.17
CA VAL A 148 -7.38 -9.01 24.88
C VAL A 148 -8.36 -9.82 25.73
N ARG A 149 -9.22 -9.13 26.49
CA ARG A 149 -10.19 -9.77 27.40
C ARG A 149 -11.55 -9.10 27.29
N ALA A 150 -12.61 -9.89 27.34
CA ALA A 150 -13.96 -9.40 27.45
C ALA A 150 -14.29 -9.13 28.94
N GLU A 151 -14.86 -7.98 29.22
CA GLU A 151 -15.44 -7.59 30.52
C GLU A 151 -16.96 -7.52 30.37
N GLY A 152 -17.60 -8.66 30.09
CA GLY A 152 -19.00 -8.75 29.68
C GLY A 152 -19.18 -8.58 28.18
N ALA A 153 -20.41 -8.41 27.70
CA ALA A 153 -20.74 -8.44 26.27
C ALA A 153 -20.33 -7.15 25.52
N ALA A 154 -20.20 -6.02 26.20
CA ALA A 154 -20.04 -4.71 25.60
C ALA A 154 -18.72 -4.01 25.93
N ILE A 155 -17.83 -4.63 26.68
CA ILE A 155 -16.55 -4.02 27.09
C ILE A 155 -15.41 -4.96 26.77
N VAL A 156 -14.36 -4.43 26.14
CA VAL A 156 -13.12 -5.13 25.88
C VAL A 156 -11.97 -4.38 26.50
N SER A 157 -11.13 -5.04 27.28
CA SER A 157 -9.84 -4.53 27.70
C SER A 157 -8.73 -5.05 26.80
N ILE A 158 -7.87 -4.16 26.32
CA ILE A 158 -6.70 -4.46 25.50
C ILE A 158 -5.48 -3.95 26.21
N ARG A 159 -4.63 -4.86 26.68
CA ARG A 159 -3.41 -4.53 27.39
C ARG A 159 -2.20 -4.72 26.51
N PHE A 160 -1.46 -3.67 26.33
CA PHE A 160 -0.17 -3.67 25.65
C PHE A 160 0.92 -4.21 26.58
N PRO A 161 1.92 -4.95 26.08
CA PRO A 161 3.05 -5.44 26.88
C PRO A 161 3.84 -4.33 27.59
N SER A 162 3.92 -3.15 26.99
CA SER A 162 4.52 -1.92 27.51
C SER A 162 3.70 -0.72 27.05
N PRO A 163 3.88 0.49 27.62
CA PRO A 163 3.35 1.70 27.03
C PRO A 163 3.71 1.77 25.55
N PHE A 164 2.75 2.19 24.72
CA PHE A 164 2.93 2.23 23.27
C PHE A 164 2.32 3.52 22.72
N GLY A 165 3.17 4.41 22.18
CA GLY A 165 2.81 5.75 21.74
C GLY A 165 1.69 5.82 20.70
N PRO A 166 1.69 4.97 19.64
CA PRO A 166 0.58 4.91 18.69
C PRO A 166 -0.74 4.44 19.32
N GLY A 167 -0.68 3.70 20.43
CA GLY A 167 -1.86 3.21 21.13
C GLY A 167 -2.78 2.37 20.23
N LEU A 168 -4.08 2.67 20.29
CA LEU A 168 -5.09 1.96 19.52
C LEU A 168 -4.98 2.13 18.00
N ARG A 169 -4.17 3.07 17.50
CA ARG A 169 -3.91 3.19 16.07
C ARG A 169 -3.32 1.89 15.47
N LEU A 170 -2.62 1.10 16.28
CA LEU A 170 -2.15 -0.24 15.90
C LEU A 170 -3.29 -1.17 15.45
N LEU A 171 -4.51 -0.93 15.91
CA LEU A 171 -5.70 -1.75 15.62
C LEU A 171 -6.46 -1.31 14.36
N GLU A 172 -6.02 -0.23 13.72
CA GLU A 172 -6.59 0.23 12.46
C GLU A 172 -6.46 -0.85 11.40
N GLY A 173 -7.53 -1.10 10.68
CA GLY A 173 -7.53 -2.12 9.63
C GLY A 173 -7.48 -3.58 10.11
N VAL A 174 -7.61 -3.84 11.42
CA VAL A 174 -7.79 -5.20 11.97
C VAL A 174 -9.28 -5.54 11.97
N PRO A 175 -9.79 -6.29 10.99
CA PRO A 175 -11.21 -6.62 10.92
C PRO A 175 -11.59 -7.58 12.04
N ILE A 176 -12.74 -7.35 12.65
CA ILE A 176 -13.27 -8.30 13.62
C ILE A 176 -14.07 -9.37 12.88
N LEU A 177 -13.59 -10.61 12.98
CA LEU A 177 -14.17 -11.76 12.30
C LEU A 177 -15.22 -12.46 13.19
N PRO A 178 -16.30 -13.01 12.59
CA PRO A 178 -17.38 -13.64 13.32
C PRO A 178 -16.96 -14.98 13.92
N ARG A 179 -16.99 -15.08 15.26
CA ARG A 179 -16.66 -16.29 16.00
C ARG A 179 -17.52 -17.47 15.57
N HIS A 180 -18.84 -17.25 15.41
CA HIS A 180 -19.81 -18.32 15.06
C HIS A 180 -19.54 -18.96 13.69
N ARG A 181 -18.85 -18.27 12.77
CA ARG A 181 -18.49 -18.81 11.44
C ARG A 181 -17.12 -19.46 11.42
N LEU A 182 -16.17 -18.99 12.22
CA LEU A 182 -14.75 -19.31 12.03
C LEU A 182 -14.11 -20.06 13.20
N GLU A 183 -14.72 -20.10 14.40
CA GLU A 183 -14.11 -20.75 15.55
C GLU A 183 -13.85 -22.26 15.31
N ALA A 184 -14.79 -22.95 14.66
CA ALA A 184 -14.60 -24.35 14.31
C ALA A 184 -13.44 -24.58 13.34
N ARG A 185 -13.20 -23.62 12.41
CA ARG A 185 -12.08 -23.69 11.46
C ARG A 185 -10.73 -23.46 12.14
N VAL A 186 -10.66 -22.55 13.12
CA VAL A 186 -9.45 -22.33 13.94
C VAL A 186 -9.15 -23.59 14.74
N LYS A 187 -10.14 -24.15 15.46
CA LYS A 187 -9.98 -25.39 16.24
C LYS A 187 -9.55 -26.59 15.40
N ALA A 188 -10.02 -26.68 14.16
CA ALA A 188 -9.68 -27.76 13.22
C ALA A 188 -8.35 -27.55 12.48
N GLY A 189 -7.64 -26.43 12.67
CA GLY A 189 -6.42 -26.09 11.92
C GLY A 189 -6.66 -25.84 10.43
N THR A 190 -7.89 -25.51 10.02
CA THR A 190 -8.28 -25.26 8.62
C THR A 190 -8.57 -23.78 8.34
N PHE A 191 -8.13 -22.90 9.21
CA PHE A 191 -8.39 -21.46 9.10
C PHE A 191 -7.77 -20.83 7.84
N ARG A 192 -6.63 -21.33 7.37
CA ARG A 192 -5.98 -20.86 6.13
C ARG A 192 -6.89 -20.95 4.91
N SER A 193 -7.67 -22.02 4.79
CA SER A 193 -8.59 -22.24 3.69
C SER A 193 -9.98 -21.60 3.92
N ALA A 194 -10.23 -21.09 5.11
CA ALA A 194 -11.47 -20.40 5.41
C ALA A 194 -11.55 -19.07 4.62
N TRP A 195 -12.68 -18.90 3.96
CA TRP A 195 -12.95 -17.72 3.13
C TRP A 195 -11.93 -17.51 1.99
N GLY A 196 -11.46 -18.60 1.39
CA GLY A 196 -10.76 -18.55 0.11
C GLY A 196 -11.66 -18.05 -1.01
N VAL A 197 -11.06 -17.72 -2.17
CA VAL A 197 -11.80 -17.15 -3.32
C VAL A 197 -12.90 -18.05 -3.91
N SER A 198 -12.89 -19.34 -3.60
CA SER A 198 -13.93 -20.31 -3.96
C SER A 198 -15.05 -20.44 -2.92
N THR A 199 -14.95 -19.76 -1.77
CA THR A 199 -15.97 -19.79 -0.72
C THR A 199 -17.25 -19.13 -1.23
N PRO A 200 -18.43 -19.77 -1.06
CA PRO A 200 -19.70 -19.13 -1.39
C PRO A 200 -19.85 -17.80 -0.63
N PRO A 201 -20.21 -16.70 -1.31
CA PRO A 201 -20.37 -15.40 -0.66
C PRO A 201 -21.32 -15.41 0.55
N SER A 202 -22.35 -16.27 0.56
CA SER A 202 -23.29 -16.45 1.67
C SER A 202 -22.63 -16.95 2.97
N ASP A 203 -21.44 -17.54 2.89
CA ASP A 203 -20.70 -18.05 4.06
C ASP A 203 -19.82 -16.96 4.70
N ILE A 204 -19.68 -15.81 4.02
CA ILE A 204 -18.89 -14.69 4.48
C ILE A 204 -19.81 -13.70 5.20
N ALA A 205 -19.58 -13.50 6.48
CA ALA A 205 -20.33 -12.55 7.30
C ALA A 205 -19.39 -11.50 7.90
N GLY A 206 -19.81 -10.25 7.88
CA GLY A 206 -19.00 -9.14 8.40
C GLY A 206 -19.86 -8.01 8.98
N LEU A 207 -19.18 -6.98 9.50
CA LEU A 207 -19.79 -5.82 10.14
C LEU A 207 -19.68 -4.55 9.26
N GLY A 208 -19.20 -4.70 8.05
CA GLY A 208 -18.98 -3.59 7.11
C GLY A 208 -20.25 -3.13 6.40
N PRO A 209 -20.14 -2.03 5.61
CA PRO A 209 -21.28 -1.43 4.93
C PRO A 209 -21.88 -2.27 3.82
N PHE A 210 -21.13 -3.21 3.27
CA PHE A 210 -21.56 -4.06 2.16
C PHE A 210 -21.37 -5.54 2.47
N VAL A 211 -22.07 -6.38 1.71
CA VAL A 211 -21.98 -7.85 1.72
C VAL A 211 -21.51 -8.31 0.34
N LEU A 212 -20.53 -9.18 0.27
CA LEU A 212 -20.15 -9.80 -1.00
C LEU A 212 -21.31 -10.68 -1.49
N ARG A 213 -21.85 -10.36 -2.66
CA ARG A 213 -22.94 -11.10 -3.29
C ARG A 213 -22.44 -12.12 -4.29
N ARG A 214 -21.45 -11.74 -5.09
CA ARG A 214 -20.92 -12.56 -6.18
C ARG A 214 -19.49 -12.19 -6.51
N TYR A 215 -18.70 -13.19 -6.83
CA TYR A 215 -17.38 -13.06 -7.41
C TYR A 215 -17.33 -13.81 -8.75
N ASP A 216 -17.06 -13.10 -9.82
CA ASP A 216 -16.79 -13.62 -11.14
C ASP A 216 -15.29 -13.52 -11.39
N ALA A 217 -14.56 -14.64 -11.25
CA ALA A 217 -13.10 -14.69 -11.36
C ALA A 217 -12.61 -14.09 -12.68
N GLY A 218 -11.55 -13.29 -12.62
CA GLY A 218 -10.99 -12.56 -13.75
C GLY A 218 -11.84 -11.39 -14.27
N GLN A 219 -13.01 -11.11 -13.67
CA GLN A 219 -13.94 -10.10 -14.16
C GLN A 219 -14.32 -9.07 -13.10
N ARG A 220 -15.02 -9.48 -12.02
CA ARG A 220 -15.55 -8.54 -11.04
C ARG A 220 -15.98 -9.17 -9.72
N LEU A 221 -16.12 -8.30 -8.72
CA LEU A 221 -16.79 -8.58 -7.45
C LEU A 221 -18.02 -7.68 -7.34
N MET A 222 -19.13 -8.24 -6.88
CA MET A 222 -20.40 -7.52 -6.71
C MET A 222 -20.81 -7.54 -5.24
N PHE A 223 -21.18 -6.39 -4.74
CA PHE A 223 -21.57 -6.19 -3.34
C PHE A 223 -22.94 -5.56 -3.27
N ASP A 224 -23.73 -5.99 -2.29
CA ASP A 224 -25.02 -5.41 -1.93
C ASP A 224 -24.89 -4.67 -0.59
N ARG A 225 -25.76 -3.70 -0.34
CA ARG A 225 -25.91 -3.02 0.95
C ARG A 225 -26.08 -4.05 2.07
N ASN A 226 -25.34 -3.87 3.18
CA ASN A 226 -25.56 -4.67 4.39
C ASN A 226 -26.80 -4.14 5.13
N PRO A 227 -27.89 -4.92 5.27
CA PRO A 227 -29.12 -4.48 5.92
C PRO A 227 -28.95 -4.24 7.43
N PHE A 228 -27.88 -4.78 8.05
CA PHE A 228 -27.58 -4.64 9.47
C PHE A 228 -26.47 -3.63 9.75
N TYR A 229 -26.06 -2.83 8.73
CA TYR A 229 -25.01 -1.84 8.95
C TYR A 229 -25.50 -0.73 9.90
N TRP A 230 -24.76 -0.48 10.93
CA TRP A 230 -25.17 0.29 12.09
C TRP A 230 -25.07 1.81 11.94
N ARG A 231 -24.29 2.32 10.97
CA ARG A 231 -24.10 3.78 10.82
C ARG A 231 -25.28 4.43 10.14
N SER A 232 -25.53 5.66 10.56
CA SER A 232 -26.49 6.56 9.90
C SER A 232 -25.85 7.94 9.70
N GLN A 233 -26.37 8.70 8.74
CA GLN A 233 -26.03 10.10 8.53
C GLN A 233 -27.32 10.89 8.37
N ASP A 234 -27.46 11.97 9.17
CA ASP A 234 -28.66 12.84 9.15
C ASP A 234 -29.98 12.03 9.29
N GLY A 235 -29.97 11.02 10.17
CA GLY A 235 -31.11 10.14 10.41
C GLY A 235 -31.40 9.10 9.31
N ARG A 236 -30.59 9.04 8.24
CA ARG A 236 -30.74 8.07 7.16
C ARG A 236 -29.74 6.92 7.31
N PRO A 237 -30.18 5.66 7.15
CA PRO A 237 -29.27 4.52 7.18
C PRO A 237 -28.19 4.63 6.10
N LEU A 238 -26.97 4.18 6.43
CA LEU A 238 -25.88 3.98 5.49
C LEU A 238 -25.73 2.48 5.18
N PRO A 239 -25.05 2.10 4.10
CA PRO A 239 -24.49 2.94 3.04
C PRO A 239 -25.56 3.57 2.15
N LYS A 240 -25.20 4.65 1.43
CA LYS A 240 -26.13 5.32 0.49
C LYS A 240 -26.40 4.50 -0.77
N LEU A 241 -25.43 3.69 -1.19
CA LEU A 241 -25.52 2.83 -2.37
C LEU A 241 -26.26 1.53 -2.03
N GLU A 242 -27.06 1.03 -2.96
CA GLU A 242 -27.61 -0.32 -2.91
C GLU A 242 -26.59 -1.36 -3.39
N HIS A 243 -25.79 -1.00 -4.42
CA HIS A 243 -24.84 -1.89 -5.05
C HIS A 243 -23.48 -1.22 -5.26
N LEU A 244 -22.41 -2.00 -5.10
CA LEU A 244 -21.06 -1.63 -5.46
C LEU A 244 -20.43 -2.76 -6.27
N VAL A 245 -19.74 -2.40 -7.37
CA VAL A 245 -19.06 -3.36 -8.24
C VAL A 245 -17.59 -2.98 -8.29
N LEU A 246 -16.70 -3.96 -8.10
CA LEU A 246 -15.27 -3.83 -8.38
C LEU A 246 -14.96 -4.59 -9.67
N GLU A 247 -14.73 -3.88 -10.76
CA GLU A 247 -14.29 -4.46 -12.03
C GLU A 247 -12.77 -4.72 -11.98
N ILE A 248 -12.33 -5.90 -12.43
CA ILE A 248 -10.91 -6.26 -12.49
C ILE A 248 -10.35 -5.78 -13.82
N VAL A 249 -9.54 -4.71 -13.77
CA VAL A 249 -8.94 -4.05 -14.94
C VAL A 249 -7.42 -3.99 -14.76
N PRO A 250 -6.66 -5.01 -15.21
CA PRO A 250 -5.22 -5.10 -14.96
C PRO A 250 -4.40 -3.98 -15.62
N ASP A 251 -4.82 -3.52 -16.81
CA ASP A 251 -4.12 -2.49 -17.57
C ASP A 251 -4.62 -1.08 -17.20
N GLN A 252 -3.69 -0.21 -16.81
CA GLN A 252 -3.99 1.14 -16.35
C GLN A 252 -4.47 2.08 -17.47
N SER A 253 -4.05 1.86 -18.70
CA SER A 253 -4.51 2.66 -19.84
C SER A 253 -5.97 2.31 -20.14
N THR A 254 -6.32 1.02 -20.07
CA THR A 254 -7.71 0.54 -20.17
C THR A 254 -8.57 1.11 -19.05
N GLU A 255 -8.07 1.15 -17.81
CA GLU A 255 -8.75 1.74 -16.66
C GLU A 255 -9.08 3.22 -16.91
N ALA A 256 -8.12 4.00 -17.40
CA ALA A 256 -8.32 5.41 -17.74
C ALA A 256 -9.35 5.61 -18.87
N LEU A 257 -9.33 4.77 -19.90
CA LEU A 257 -10.32 4.79 -20.99
C LEU A 257 -11.74 4.43 -20.51
N GLN A 258 -11.85 3.42 -19.65
CA GLN A 258 -13.15 3.03 -19.08
C GLN A 258 -13.76 4.12 -18.20
N LEU A 259 -12.92 4.86 -17.46
CA LEU A 259 -13.38 6.03 -16.71
C LEU A 259 -13.89 7.15 -17.63
N GLN A 260 -13.15 7.44 -18.72
CA GLN A 260 -13.55 8.47 -19.70
C GLN A 260 -14.85 8.10 -20.44
N SER A 261 -15.03 6.82 -20.77
CA SER A 261 -16.26 6.33 -21.42
C SER A 261 -17.43 6.16 -20.44
N GLY A 262 -17.21 6.36 -19.14
CA GLY A 262 -18.19 6.11 -18.10
C GLY A 262 -18.49 4.63 -17.87
N ALA A 263 -17.65 3.68 -18.32
CA ALA A 263 -17.80 2.26 -18.02
C ALA A 263 -17.52 1.96 -16.53
N ILE A 264 -16.57 2.69 -15.92
CA ILE A 264 -16.37 2.74 -14.47
C ILE A 264 -16.58 4.15 -13.95
N ASP A 265 -16.86 4.28 -12.66
CA ASP A 265 -17.12 5.56 -12.00
C ASP A 265 -15.90 6.12 -11.27
N LEU A 266 -15.00 5.27 -10.83
CA LEU A 266 -13.76 5.70 -10.16
C LEU A 266 -12.67 4.63 -10.22
N THR A 267 -11.43 5.08 -10.10
CA THR A 267 -10.25 4.23 -9.99
C THR A 267 -9.75 4.20 -8.55
N GLN A 268 -9.11 3.09 -8.14
CA GLN A 268 -8.43 2.97 -6.86
C GLN A 268 -6.89 2.97 -7.02
N SER A 269 -6.41 3.10 -8.25
CA SER A 269 -4.99 3.15 -8.60
C SER A 269 -4.46 4.58 -8.56
N GLU A 270 -3.18 4.74 -8.24
CA GLU A 270 -2.48 6.00 -8.48
C GLU A 270 -2.48 6.29 -9.99
N LEU A 271 -2.87 7.51 -10.35
CA LEU A 271 -2.84 7.95 -11.73
C LEU A 271 -1.40 8.23 -12.17
N ARG A 272 -0.99 7.68 -13.30
CA ARG A 272 0.31 8.05 -13.89
C ARG A 272 0.27 9.50 -14.42
N PRO A 273 1.38 10.23 -14.41
CA PRO A 273 1.43 11.57 -14.98
C PRO A 273 0.87 11.68 -16.42
N ALA A 274 1.10 10.65 -17.24
CA ALA A 274 0.57 10.58 -18.60
C ALA A 274 -0.97 10.47 -18.65
N ASP A 275 -1.56 9.72 -17.72
CA ASP A 275 -3.02 9.54 -17.62
C ASP A 275 -3.69 10.83 -17.14
N VAL A 276 -3.05 11.56 -16.22
CA VAL A 276 -3.54 12.86 -15.72
C VAL A 276 -3.75 13.85 -16.87
N ALA A 277 -2.86 13.90 -17.86
CA ALA A 277 -3.01 14.79 -19.03
C ALA A 277 -4.26 14.44 -19.87
N ALA A 278 -4.55 13.15 -20.07
CA ALA A 278 -5.75 12.69 -20.79
C ALA A 278 -7.02 12.99 -19.99
N LEU A 279 -7.02 12.68 -18.67
CA LEU A 279 -8.14 12.93 -17.78
C LEU A 279 -8.42 14.42 -17.54
N THR A 280 -7.40 15.29 -17.68
CA THR A 280 -7.58 16.75 -17.65
C THR A 280 -8.47 17.22 -18.80
N ARG A 281 -8.33 16.64 -20.00
CA ARG A 281 -9.20 16.97 -21.13
C ARG A 281 -10.64 16.49 -20.87
N ALA A 282 -10.82 15.26 -20.40
CA ALA A 282 -12.14 14.72 -20.05
C ALA A 282 -12.80 15.52 -18.90
N SER A 283 -12.01 15.99 -17.94
CA SER A 283 -12.50 16.85 -16.86
C SER A 283 -13.01 18.20 -17.35
N ARG A 284 -12.34 18.79 -18.35
CA ARG A 284 -12.80 20.04 -18.99
C ARG A 284 -14.05 19.84 -19.83
N ALA A 285 -14.23 18.67 -20.45
CA ALA A 285 -15.44 18.30 -21.16
C ALA A 285 -16.64 18.06 -20.23
N GLY A 286 -16.40 17.87 -18.94
CA GLY A 286 -17.47 17.74 -17.95
C GLY A 286 -17.78 16.30 -17.53
N ASP A 287 -17.11 15.30 -18.09
CA ASP A 287 -17.43 13.88 -17.86
C ASP A 287 -16.82 13.34 -16.56
N VAL A 288 -15.64 13.83 -16.19
CA VAL A 288 -14.84 13.35 -15.07
C VAL A 288 -14.53 14.48 -14.10
N ALA A 289 -14.51 14.20 -12.81
CA ALA A 289 -13.89 15.05 -11.80
C ALA A 289 -12.45 14.56 -11.59
N LEU A 290 -11.48 15.43 -11.84
CA LEU A 290 -10.06 15.22 -11.57
C LEU A 290 -9.64 16.17 -10.45
N GLY A 291 -8.98 15.65 -9.42
CA GLY A 291 -8.53 16.46 -8.28
C GLY A 291 -7.12 16.09 -7.84
N ASP A 292 -6.47 17.06 -7.18
CA ASP A 292 -5.16 16.91 -6.53
C ASP A 292 -5.36 16.46 -5.07
N LEU A 293 -4.68 15.40 -4.67
CA LEU A 293 -4.63 14.90 -3.28
C LEU A 293 -3.43 15.46 -2.51
N GLY A 294 -2.60 16.26 -3.18
CA GLY A 294 -1.36 16.77 -2.61
C GLY A 294 -0.18 15.82 -2.77
N VAL A 295 0.85 16.02 -1.97
CA VAL A 295 2.07 15.21 -2.00
C VAL A 295 1.84 13.87 -1.32
N GLY A 296 2.19 12.78 -1.99
CA GLY A 296 2.12 11.43 -1.43
C GLY A 296 3.10 11.24 -0.28
N VAL A 297 2.84 10.26 0.58
CA VAL A 297 3.73 9.94 1.71
C VAL A 297 4.90 9.04 1.32
N ASP A 298 4.76 8.28 0.24
CA ASP A 298 5.78 7.36 -0.26
C ASP A 298 6.61 8.01 -1.37
N GLY A 299 7.93 7.83 -1.32
CA GLY A 299 8.86 8.20 -2.37
C GLY A 299 9.62 6.99 -2.91
N ASP A 300 10.26 7.18 -4.07
CA ASP A 300 11.19 6.19 -4.60
C ASP A 300 12.55 6.40 -3.94
N LEU A 301 13.13 5.33 -3.42
CA LEU A 301 14.32 5.35 -2.59
C LEU A 301 15.52 4.75 -3.33
N PHE A 302 16.66 5.44 -3.23
CA PHE A 302 17.96 4.93 -3.63
C PHE A 302 18.77 4.56 -2.40
N TRP A 303 19.42 3.41 -2.39
CA TRP A 303 20.38 3.03 -1.35
C TRP A 303 21.47 2.12 -1.90
N VAL A 304 22.59 2.09 -1.20
CA VAL A 304 23.67 1.14 -1.41
C VAL A 304 23.64 0.06 -0.34
N ASN A 305 24.15 -1.11 -0.65
CA ASN A 305 24.24 -2.23 0.28
C ASN A 305 25.36 -2.00 1.29
N LEU A 306 25.00 -1.77 2.55
CA LEU A 306 25.94 -1.54 3.67
C LEU A 306 26.18 -2.80 4.52
N THR A 307 25.75 -3.98 4.09
CA THR A 307 25.90 -5.21 4.86
C THR A 307 27.36 -5.58 5.05
N ALA A 308 27.71 -6.18 6.19
CA ALA A 308 29.04 -6.67 6.47
C ALA A 308 29.52 -7.75 5.48
N ALA A 309 28.61 -8.51 4.88
CA ALA A 309 28.94 -9.47 3.84
C ALA A 309 29.55 -8.78 2.61
N LYS A 310 29.04 -7.62 2.23
CA LYS A 310 29.58 -6.80 1.12
C LYS A 310 30.84 -6.05 1.49
N ALA A 311 31.19 -5.90 2.77
CA ALA A 311 32.46 -5.29 3.18
C ALA A 311 33.71 -6.08 2.71
N ARG A 312 33.54 -7.33 2.27
CA ARG A 312 34.61 -8.13 1.66
C ARG A 312 34.84 -7.80 0.16
N ASP A 313 33.91 -7.12 -0.47
CA ASP A 313 34.05 -6.61 -1.83
C ASP A 313 35.08 -5.46 -1.81
N VAL A 314 36.07 -5.50 -2.70
CA VAL A 314 37.12 -4.46 -2.80
C VAL A 314 36.52 -3.07 -2.99
N ARG A 315 35.37 -2.98 -3.68
CA ARG A 315 34.63 -1.73 -3.91
C ARG A 315 34.00 -1.16 -2.65
N SER A 316 33.86 -1.95 -1.56
CA SER A 316 33.26 -1.48 -0.31
C SER A 316 33.99 -0.27 0.28
N ARG A 317 35.29 -0.14 0.01
CA ARG A 317 36.13 0.97 0.39
C ARG A 317 35.52 2.32 0.02
N TRP A 318 34.92 2.42 -1.17
CA TRP A 318 34.27 3.63 -1.63
C TRP A 318 32.74 3.49 -1.68
N LEU A 319 32.17 2.34 -2.11
CA LEU A 319 30.73 2.15 -2.28
C LEU A 319 29.97 2.30 -0.96
N GLN A 320 30.51 1.75 0.14
CA GLN A 320 29.92 1.87 1.47
C GLN A 320 30.31 3.15 2.23
N HIS A 321 31.25 3.94 1.67
CA HIS A 321 31.75 5.13 2.36
C HIS A 321 30.67 6.24 2.41
N PRO A 322 30.52 6.97 3.55
CA PRO A 322 29.55 8.06 3.65
C PRO A 322 29.73 9.15 2.57
N ASP A 323 30.98 9.47 2.20
CA ASP A 323 31.25 10.49 1.20
C ASP A 323 30.84 10.08 -0.21
N PHE A 324 30.83 8.77 -0.52
CA PHE A 324 30.22 8.30 -1.77
C PHE A 324 28.73 8.58 -1.80
N ARG A 325 27.99 8.28 -0.73
CA ARG A 325 26.55 8.57 -0.65
C ARG A 325 26.26 10.07 -0.71
N ARG A 326 27.12 10.90 -0.09
CA ARG A 326 27.04 12.37 -0.23
C ARG A 326 27.30 12.81 -1.67
N ALA A 327 28.31 12.23 -2.35
CA ALA A 327 28.57 12.51 -3.76
C ALA A 327 27.38 12.13 -4.65
N VAL A 328 26.72 11.00 -4.40
CA VAL A 328 25.46 10.63 -5.10
C VAL A 328 24.40 11.71 -4.87
N SER A 329 24.18 12.18 -3.63
CA SER A 329 23.21 13.23 -3.32
C SER A 329 23.51 14.53 -4.09
N HIS A 330 24.78 14.96 -4.11
CA HIS A 330 25.23 16.15 -4.82
C HIS A 330 25.17 16.02 -6.36
N SER A 331 25.16 14.79 -6.90
CA SER A 331 25.12 14.54 -8.34
C SER A 331 23.72 14.65 -8.95
N ILE A 332 22.66 14.58 -8.12
CA ILE A 332 21.27 14.55 -8.59
C ILE A 332 20.63 15.92 -8.45
N ASP A 333 20.33 16.56 -9.60
CA ASP A 333 19.44 17.71 -9.67
C ASP A 333 17.99 17.23 -9.44
N ARG A 334 17.46 17.56 -8.28
CA ARG A 334 16.14 17.08 -7.85
C ARG A 334 15.00 17.69 -8.65
N GLN A 335 15.15 18.94 -9.14
CA GLN A 335 14.13 19.54 -9.99
C GLN A 335 14.13 18.89 -11.37
N ALA A 336 15.30 18.74 -11.98
CA ALA A 336 15.43 18.01 -13.25
C ALA A 336 14.95 16.56 -13.14
N PHE A 337 15.18 15.92 -11.97
CA PHE A 337 14.65 14.59 -11.68
C PHE A 337 13.11 14.57 -11.68
N VAL A 338 12.46 15.54 -11.01
CA VAL A 338 10.99 15.69 -11.02
C VAL A 338 10.46 15.84 -12.44
N ASP A 339 11.10 16.67 -13.24
CA ASP A 339 10.65 16.94 -14.60
C ASP A 339 10.81 15.71 -15.51
N ALA A 340 11.94 14.99 -15.42
CA ALA A 340 12.23 13.83 -16.25
C ALA A 340 11.41 12.58 -15.85
N VAL A 341 11.26 12.31 -14.55
CA VAL A 341 10.65 11.08 -14.05
C VAL A 341 9.13 11.23 -13.90
N TYR A 342 8.68 12.36 -13.34
CA TYR A 342 7.29 12.58 -12.97
C TYR A 342 6.57 13.62 -13.86
N LEU A 343 7.22 14.13 -14.92
CA LEU A 343 6.66 15.14 -15.83
C LEU A 343 6.13 16.38 -15.06
N GLY A 344 6.84 16.80 -14.01
CA GLY A 344 6.44 17.89 -13.13
C GLY A 344 5.42 17.53 -12.04
N ALA A 345 4.87 16.30 -12.06
CA ALA A 345 3.87 15.85 -11.07
C ALA A 345 4.51 15.29 -9.78
N ALA A 346 5.50 15.98 -9.24
CA ALA A 346 6.13 15.64 -7.96
C ALA A 346 6.69 16.91 -7.31
N VAL A 347 7.20 16.79 -6.08
CA VAL A 347 7.99 17.82 -5.42
C VAL A 347 9.41 17.31 -5.18
N PRO A 348 10.45 18.14 -5.37
CA PRO A 348 11.80 17.76 -4.99
C PRO A 348 11.88 17.37 -3.52
N SER A 349 12.57 16.29 -3.21
CA SER A 349 12.75 15.87 -1.83
C SER A 349 13.85 16.67 -1.14
N SER A 350 13.59 17.11 0.09
CA SER A 350 14.62 17.62 1.01
C SER A 350 15.14 16.57 1.99
N GLY A 351 14.47 15.43 2.13
CA GLY A 351 14.83 14.37 3.07
C GLY A 351 14.09 13.06 2.79
N ILE A 352 14.10 12.15 3.77
CA ILE A 352 13.52 10.82 3.62
C ILE A 352 12.02 10.77 3.94
N VAL A 353 11.51 11.73 4.72
CA VAL A 353 10.09 11.82 5.07
C VAL A 353 9.42 12.84 4.18
N SER A 354 8.28 12.47 3.60
CA SER A 354 7.51 13.33 2.71
C SER A 354 6.84 14.49 3.45
N PRO A 355 6.81 15.69 2.87
CA PRO A 355 5.98 16.78 3.37
C PRO A 355 4.46 16.46 3.32
N GLY A 356 4.06 15.41 2.61
CA GLY A 356 2.70 14.86 2.65
C GLY A 356 2.37 14.22 4.00
N ASN A 357 3.35 13.76 4.75
CA ASN A 357 3.19 13.32 6.14
C ASN A 357 3.26 14.51 7.10
N ARG A 358 2.21 15.31 7.14
CA ARG A 358 2.16 16.60 7.86
C ARG A 358 2.45 16.50 9.34
N THR A 359 2.08 15.39 9.97
CA THR A 359 2.23 15.17 11.40
C THR A 359 3.68 14.94 11.81
N TRP A 360 4.44 14.26 10.97
CA TRP A 360 5.77 13.73 11.31
C TRP A 360 6.91 14.31 10.48
N TYR A 361 6.60 15.09 9.45
CA TYR A 361 7.62 15.76 8.65
C TYR A 361 8.42 16.77 9.48
N ALA A 362 9.74 16.73 9.34
CA ALA A 362 10.66 17.75 9.84
C ALA A 362 11.57 18.20 8.70
N ASP A 363 11.92 19.48 8.71
CA ASP A 363 12.89 20.01 7.75
C ASP A 363 14.29 19.49 8.14
N ALA A 364 14.77 18.52 7.38
CA ALA A 364 16.08 17.89 7.55
C ALA A 364 16.71 17.73 6.16
N PRO A 365 17.26 18.82 5.59
CA PRO A 365 17.69 18.85 4.21
C PRO A 365 18.90 17.95 3.96
N ALA A 366 18.78 17.10 2.94
CA ALA A 366 19.90 16.36 2.38
C ALA A 366 20.84 17.33 1.62
N PRO A 367 22.12 16.96 1.36
CA PRO A 367 23.06 17.75 0.59
C PRO A 367 22.45 18.18 -0.77
N PRO A 368 22.55 19.48 -1.13
CA PRO A 368 21.96 20.00 -2.37
C PRO A 368 22.74 19.54 -3.62
N TYR A 369 22.15 19.75 -4.80
CA TYR A 369 22.84 19.52 -6.07
C TYR A 369 24.08 20.42 -6.19
N ASP A 370 25.26 19.81 -6.33
CA ASP A 370 26.55 20.46 -6.53
C ASP A 370 27.56 19.47 -7.12
N VAL A 371 27.69 19.47 -8.44
CA VAL A 371 28.59 18.55 -9.19
C VAL A 371 30.05 18.74 -8.76
N THR A 372 30.46 19.98 -8.41
CA THR A 372 31.83 20.26 -7.96
C THR A 372 32.09 19.62 -6.60
N ALA A 373 31.13 19.71 -5.67
CA ALA A 373 31.22 19.03 -4.38
C ALA A 373 31.25 17.51 -4.57
N ALA A 374 30.41 16.96 -5.45
CA ALA A 374 30.42 15.53 -5.75
C ALA A 374 31.81 15.05 -6.23
N LYS A 375 32.39 15.74 -7.22
CA LYS A 375 33.74 15.41 -7.73
C LYS A 375 34.83 15.52 -6.66
N ARG A 376 34.77 16.53 -5.78
CA ARG A 376 35.71 16.66 -4.66
C ARG A 376 35.62 15.49 -3.67
N LEU A 377 34.41 15.05 -3.34
CA LEU A 377 34.18 13.92 -2.46
C LEU A 377 34.71 12.61 -3.07
N LEU A 378 34.47 12.38 -4.36
CA LEU A 378 34.98 11.22 -5.08
C LEU A 378 36.53 11.24 -5.15
N ALA A 379 37.12 12.40 -5.43
CA ALA A 379 38.56 12.55 -5.43
C ALA A 379 39.19 12.32 -4.03
N ALA A 380 38.50 12.72 -2.95
CA ALA A 380 38.94 12.44 -1.57
C ALA A 380 38.97 10.94 -1.25
N LEU A 381 38.12 10.16 -1.94
CA LEU A 381 38.14 8.69 -1.90
C LEU A 381 39.22 8.07 -2.80
N GLN A 382 40.08 8.89 -3.41
CA GLN A 382 41.15 8.49 -4.35
C GLN A 382 40.61 7.86 -5.65
N LEU A 383 39.37 8.22 -6.02
CA LEU A 383 38.74 7.83 -7.28
C LEU A 383 39.12 8.88 -8.34
N VAL A 384 39.90 8.50 -9.34
CA VAL A 384 40.47 9.39 -10.36
C VAL A 384 40.44 8.72 -11.71
N ASP A 385 39.99 9.42 -12.74
CA ASP A 385 40.08 8.97 -14.14
C ASP A 385 41.55 9.00 -14.62
N ARG A 386 42.22 7.81 -14.62
CA ARG A 386 43.66 7.67 -14.90
C ARG A 386 43.94 7.45 -16.38
N ASP A 387 43.05 6.80 -17.09
CA ASP A 387 43.18 6.47 -18.51
C ASP A 387 42.47 7.47 -19.43
N HIS A 388 41.75 8.44 -18.84
CA HIS A 388 40.99 9.50 -19.53
C HIS A 388 39.85 8.97 -20.41
N ASP A 389 39.21 7.86 -20.00
CA ASP A 389 38.03 7.32 -20.66
C ASP A 389 36.70 7.96 -20.21
N GLY A 390 36.77 8.82 -19.19
CA GLY A 390 35.63 9.51 -18.58
C GLY A 390 35.02 8.75 -17.40
N THR A 391 35.52 7.57 -17.06
CA THR A 391 35.16 6.79 -15.87
C THR A 391 36.27 6.97 -14.81
N LEU A 392 35.88 7.12 -13.56
CA LEU A 392 36.85 7.14 -12.47
C LEU A 392 37.39 5.72 -12.21
N ASP A 393 38.66 5.63 -11.85
CA ASP A 393 39.31 4.39 -11.42
C ASP A 393 39.48 4.37 -9.90
N ASP A 394 39.41 3.18 -9.32
CA ASP A 394 39.81 2.90 -7.96
C ASP A 394 41.35 2.85 -7.87
N VAL A 395 41.91 2.73 -6.67
CA VAL A 395 43.37 2.68 -6.42
C VAL A 395 44.07 1.51 -7.09
N ASP A 396 43.36 0.43 -7.39
CA ASP A 396 43.86 -0.75 -8.08
C ASP A 396 43.74 -0.65 -9.61
N GLY A 397 43.22 0.46 -10.16
CA GLY A 397 42.98 0.67 -11.57
C GLY A 397 41.66 0.06 -12.08
N SER A 398 40.84 -0.48 -11.20
CA SER A 398 39.51 -0.96 -11.58
C SER A 398 38.54 0.21 -11.80
N PRO A 399 37.65 0.18 -12.83
CA PRO A 399 36.69 1.25 -13.03
C PRO A 399 35.70 1.37 -11.86
N VAL A 400 35.33 2.59 -11.51
CA VAL A 400 34.30 2.88 -10.49
C VAL A 400 32.93 2.54 -11.08
N HIS A 401 32.48 1.33 -10.79
CA HIS A 401 31.30 0.73 -11.39
C HIS A 401 30.49 -0.07 -10.36
N PHE A 402 29.13 0.03 -10.43
CA PHE A 402 28.23 -0.81 -9.65
C PHE A 402 26.92 -1.08 -10.39
N THR A 403 26.18 -2.09 -9.94
CA THR A 403 24.86 -2.47 -10.46
C THR A 403 23.77 -1.83 -9.64
N LEU A 404 22.79 -1.18 -10.30
CA LEU A 404 21.59 -0.61 -9.70
C LEU A 404 20.37 -1.45 -10.05
N LEU A 405 19.83 -2.17 -9.07
CA LEU A 405 18.60 -2.94 -9.25
C LEU A 405 17.38 -2.04 -9.17
N THR A 406 16.39 -2.29 -10.03
CA THR A 406 15.09 -1.61 -10.00
C THR A 406 13.96 -2.54 -10.44
N GLN A 407 12.72 -2.14 -10.23
CA GLN A 407 11.54 -2.92 -10.61
C GLN A 407 11.21 -2.73 -12.09
N ARG A 408 11.14 -3.83 -12.83
CA ARG A 408 10.67 -3.87 -14.22
C ARG A 408 9.16 -3.62 -14.29
N GLY A 409 8.73 -2.91 -15.33
CA GLY A 409 7.32 -2.63 -15.60
C GLY A 409 6.74 -1.47 -14.77
N ASN A 410 7.56 -0.80 -13.95
CA ASN A 410 7.21 0.45 -13.28
C ASN A 410 7.95 1.61 -13.95
N THR A 411 7.24 2.38 -14.75
CA THR A 411 7.83 3.45 -15.59
C THR A 411 8.58 4.51 -14.76
N SER A 412 8.08 4.89 -13.57
CA SER A 412 8.74 5.89 -12.73
C SER A 412 10.05 5.36 -12.16
N LEU A 413 10.06 4.10 -11.70
CA LEU A 413 11.27 3.45 -11.18
C LEU A 413 12.30 3.23 -12.28
N GLU A 414 11.88 2.77 -13.45
CA GLU A 414 12.79 2.58 -14.60
C GLU A 414 13.42 3.91 -15.05
N ARG A 415 12.61 4.97 -15.22
CA ARG A 415 13.11 6.31 -15.58
C ARG A 415 14.02 6.88 -14.50
N GLY A 416 13.61 6.77 -13.21
CA GLY A 416 14.40 7.25 -12.10
C GLY A 416 15.79 6.59 -12.03
N ALA A 417 15.87 5.27 -12.21
CA ALA A 417 17.14 4.56 -12.28
C ALA A 417 18.02 5.03 -13.44
N GLN A 418 17.42 5.36 -14.61
CA GLN A 418 18.17 5.92 -15.74
C GLN A 418 18.70 7.32 -15.44
N VAL A 419 17.89 8.20 -14.83
CA VAL A 419 18.33 9.55 -14.42
C VAL A 419 19.48 9.46 -13.40
N VAL A 420 19.42 8.52 -12.45
CA VAL A 420 20.52 8.25 -11.51
C VAL A 420 21.79 7.84 -12.26
N ARG A 421 21.69 6.88 -13.20
CA ARG A 421 22.81 6.45 -14.04
C ARG A 421 23.46 7.61 -14.78
N GLU A 422 22.64 8.41 -15.47
CA GLU A 422 23.13 9.56 -16.28
C GLU A 422 23.76 10.65 -15.42
N SER A 423 23.20 10.90 -14.24
CA SER A 423 23.73 11.90 -13.32
C SER A 423 25.06 11.46 -12.72
N LEU A 424 25.21 10.19 -12.37
CA LEU A 424 26.47 9.63 -11.86
C LEU A 424 27.54 9.53 -12.95
N ALA A 425 27.18 9.27 -14.20
CA ALA A 425 28.10 9.29 -15.31
C ALA A 425 28.75 10.67 -15.51
N ARG A 426 28.06 11.78 -15.24
CA ARG A 426 28.63 13.14 -15.30
C ARG A 426 29.75 13.40 -14.29
N VAL A 427 29.83 12.59 -13.26
CA VAL A 427 30.89 12.65 -12.23
C VAL A 427 31.85 11.47 -12.32
N GLY A 428 31.79 10.71 -13.43
CA GLY A 428 32.73 9.62 -13.73
C GLY A 428 32.39 8.27 -13.06
N VAL A 429 31.17 8.09 -12.54
CA VAL A 429 30.73 6.82 -11.92
C VAL A 429 29.84 6.06 -12.91
N ARG A 430 30.26 4.85 -13.28
CA ARG A 430 29.51 3.98 -14.17
C ARG A 430 28.48 3.17 -13.40
N VAL A 431 27.23 3.12 -13.93
CA VAL A 431 26.11 2.38 -13.31
C VAL A 431 25.45 1.50 -14.36
N ASP A 432 25.32 0.20 -14.07
CA ASP A 432 24.55 -0.73 -14.87
C ASP A 432 23.16 -0.94 -14.23
N VAL A 433 22.11 -0.47 -14.92
CA VAL A 433 20.73 -0.59 -14.44
C VAL A 433 20.15 -1.94 -14.84
N VAL A 434 19.67 -2.70 -13.86
CA VAL A 434 19.04 -4.03 -14.06
C VAL A 434 17.62 -4.01 -13.53
N GLY A 435 16.64 -4.12 -14.44
CA GLY A 435 15.22 -4.23 -14.10
C GLY A 435 14.81 -5.68 -13.83
N LEU A 436 14.26 -5.97 -12.65
CA LEU A 436 13.79 -7.28 -12.22
C LEU A 436 12.28 -7.26 -11.95
N GLU A 437 11.63 -8.42 -12.10
CA GLU A 437 10.28 -8.63 -11.56
C GLU A 437 10.27 -8.45 -10.04
N VAL A 438 9.18 -7.92 -9.49
CA VAL A 438 9.11 -7.52 -8.07
C VAL A 438 9.47 -8.65 -7.10
N GLY A 439 9.03 -9.88 -7.38
CA GLY A 439 9.36 -11.04 -6.53
C GLY A 439 10.86 -11.35 -6.50
N ALA A 440 11.50 -11.38 -7.66
CA ALA A 440 12.94 -11.59 -7.78
C ALA A 440 13.72 -10.41 -7.16
N LEU A 441 13.28 -9.18 -7.38
CA LEU A 441 13.91 -8.00 -6.77
C LEU A 441 13.91 -8.11 -5.24
N VAL A 442 12.77 -8.41 -4.62
CA VAL A 442 12.64 -8.57 -3.17
C VAL A 442 13.55 -9.69 -2.66
N GLU A 443 13.65 -10.82 -3.38
CA GLU A 443 14.55 -11.91 -3.03
C GLU A 443 16.02 -11.47 -3.04
N PHE A 444 16.48 -10.74 -4.06
CA PHE A 444 17.83 -10.19 -4.11
C PHE A 444 18.11 -9.21 -2.96
N LEU A 445 17.14 -8.33 -2.65
CA LEU A 445 17.27 -7.35 -1.57
C LEU A 445 17.35 -8.02 -0.20
N THR A 446 16.47 -8.98 0.09
CA THR A 446 16.45 -9.69 1.38
C THR A 446 17.64 -10.61 1.58
N ALA A 447 18.17 -11.20 0.50
CA ALA A 447 19.39 -12.00 0.53
C ALA A 447 20.67 -11.14 0.61
N GLY A 448 20.60 -9.82 0.47
CA GLY A 448 21.77 -8.93 0.42
C GLY A 448 22.62 -9.08 -0.84
N ASN A 449 22.08 -9.65 -1.91
CA ASN A 449 22.79 -9.93 -3.17
C ASN A 449 22.63 -8.81 -4.20
N TYR A 450 23.03 -7.59 -3.84
CA TYR A 450 22.97 -6.41 -4.69
C TYR A 450 24.08 -5.42 -4.32
N ASP A 451 24.41 -4.48 -5.21
CA ASP A 451 25.30 -3.37 -4.94
C ASP A 451 24.50 -2.14 -4.48
N ALA A 452 23.54 -1.74 -5.28
CA ALA A 452 22.60 -0.66 -4.99
C ALA A 452 21.19 -1.00 -5.50
N ALA A 453 20.20 -0.31 -4.97
CA ALA A 453 18.81 -0.45 -5.42
C ALA A 453 18.13 0.91 -5.54
N TYR A 454 17.18 0.99 -6.48
CA TYR A 454 16.24 2.09 -6.62
C TYR A 454 14.83 1.50 -6.67
N PHE A 455 14.10 1.63 -5.57
CA PHE A 455 12.83 0.95 -5.39
C PHE A 455 11.91 1.72 -4.43
N ARG A 456 10.59 1.48 -4.51
CA ARG A 456 9.60 2.07 -3.61
C ARG A 456 9.24 1.13 -2.48
N LEU A 457 9.49 1.56 -1.26
CA LEU A 457 8.95 0.94 -0.06
C LEU A 457 7.68 1.68 0.35
N LEU A 458 6.62 0.93 0.60
CA LEU A 458 5.34 1.51 1.00
C LEU A 458 5.28 1.61 2.52
N THR A 459 4.94 2.78 3.03
CA THR A 459 4.62 2.97 4.44
C THR A 459 3.27 2.32 4.76
N THR A 460 3.17 1.69 5.91
CA THR A 460 1.92 1.06 6.36
C THR A 460 1.01 2.06 7.09
N ASP A 461 1.62 3.03 7.75
CA ASP A 461 0.96 4.11 8.48
C ASP A 461 1.80 5.39 8.45
N THR A 462 1.21 6.54 8.73
CA THR A 462 1.91 7.82 8.89
C THR A 462 2.76 7.87 10.15
N ASP A 463 2.33 7.19 11.23
CA ASP A 463 3.08 7.12 12.49
C ASP A 463 4.35 6.28 12.33
N PRO A 464 5.54 6.86 12.53
CA PRO A 464 6.81 6.16 12.32
C PRO A 464 6.99 4.93 13.21
N ALA A 465 6.40 4.90 14.40
CA ALA A 465 6.49 3.73 15.28
C ALA A 465 5.77 2.49 14.71
N LEU A 466 4.80 2.68 13.81
CA LEU A 466 4.13 1.60 13.09
C LEU A 466 4.90 1.12 11.85
N ASN A 467 5.99 1.81 11.50
CA ASN A 467 6.94 1.43 10.46
C ASN A 467 8.32 1.10 11.06
N GLY A 468 8.35 0.57 12.27
CA GLY A 468 9.58 0.23 12.99
C GLY A 468 10.53 -0.68 12.19
N ASP A 469 9.98 -1.55 11.35
CA ASP A 469 10.74 -2.44 10.46
C ASP A 469 11.69 -1.71 9.50
N PHE A 470 11.36 -0.48 9.13
CA PHE A 470 12.23 0.37 8.32
C PHE A 470 13.27 1.11 9.16
N TRP A 471 12.85 1.68 10.29
CA TRP A 471 13.70 2.57 11.07
C TRP A 471 14.70 1.86 11.98
N LEU A 472 14.26 0.75 12.61
CA LEU A 472 15.10 0.00 13.55
C LEU A 472 16.16 -0.83 12.82
N SER A 473 17.35 -0.88 13.36
CA SER A 473 18.46 -1.63 12.79
C SER A 473 18.18 -3.13 12.65
N SER A 474 17.35 -3.70 13.52
CA SER A 474 16.90 -5.10 13.46
C SER A 474 15.65 -5.33 12.60
N GLY A 475 15.13 -4.29 11.95
CA GLY A 475 13.89 -4.36 11.21
C GLY A 475 14.02 -5.12 9.88
N SER A 476 12.95 -5.79 9.46
CA SER A 476 12.93 -6.58 8.22
C SER A 476 12.98 -5.73 6.95
N ALA A 477 12.59 -4.46 7.04
CA ALA A 477 12.64 -3.48 5.96
C ALA A 477 13.82 -2.48 6.09
N HIS A 478 14.81 -2.77 6.94
CA HIS A 478 16.05 -2.01 7.06
C HIS A 478 16.99 -2.32 5.88
N VAL A 479 16.56 -1.89 4.69
CA VAL A 479 17.01 -2.38 3.39
C VAL A 479 18.47 -2.19 3.08
N TRP A 480 19.11 -1.13 3.61
CA TRP A 480 20.54 -0.85 3.35
C TRP A 480 21.49 -1.77 4.13
N ASN A 481 21.02 -2.38 5.22
CA ASN A 481 21.76 -3.37 5.99
C ASN A 481 20.81 -4.49 6.48
N ALA A 482 20.24 -5.20 5.52
CA ALA A 482 19.25 -6.22 5.78
C ALA A 482 19.78 -7.34 6.70
N SER A 483 18.87 -7.87 7.54
CA SER A 483 19.14 -9.01 8.42
C SER A 483 20.16 -8.77 9.54
N GLN A 484 20.51 -7.53 9.86
CA GLN A 484 21.32 -7.26 11.04
C GLN A 484 20.49 -7.43 12.32
N ARG A 485 21.11 -7.91 13.38
CA ARG A 485 20.46 -8.14 14.68
C ARG A 485 20.69 -7.03 15.68
N THR A 486 21.78 -6.31 15.51
CA THR A 486 22.24 -5.21 16.36
C THR A 486 22.79 -4.10 15.49
N PRO A 487 22.70 -2.83 15.91
CA PRO A 487 23.20 -1.71 15.11
C PRO A 487 24.69 -1.85 14.81
N ALA A 488 25.06 -1.78 13.54
CA ALA A 488 26.43 -1.86 13.08
C ALA A 488 27.22 -0.56 13.33
N THR A 489 26.52 0.57 13.43
CA THR A 489 27.11 1.91 13.57
C THR A 489 26.60 2.64 14.81
N ALA A 490 27.31 3.71 15.20
CA ALA A 490 26.88 4.56 16.31
C ALA A 490 25.59 5.33 15.98
N TRP A 491 25.41 5.75 14.72
CA TRP A 491 24.24 6.48 14.30
C TRP A 491 22.98 5.57 14.20
N GLU A 492 23.11 4.31 13.80
CA GLU A 492 22.00 3.32 13.87
C GLU A 492 21.57 3.08 15.31
N ARG A 493 22.53 2.93 16.23
CA ARG A 493 22.22 2.78 17.67
C ARG A 493 21.47 3.99 18.22
N GLU A 494 21.80 5.19 17.77
CA GLU A 494 21.09 6.40 18.18
C GLU A 494 19.69 6.47 17.57
N ILE A 495 19.51 6.05 16.32
CA ILE A 495 18.16 5.89 15.71
C ILE A 495 17.34 4.87 16.49
N ASP A 496 17.88 3.70 16.81
CA ASP A 496 17.18 2.69 17.61
C ASP A 496 16.71 3.24 18.95
N ARG A 497 17.59 4.00 19.65
CA ARG A 497 17.26 4.64 20.93
C ARG A 497 16.13 5.69 20.79
N LEU A 498 16.20 6.53 19.77
CA LEU A 498 15.19 7.55 19.49
C LEU A 498 13.86 6.89 19.11
N MET A 499 13.86 5.88 18.26
CA MET A 499 12.67 5.15 17.84
C MET A 499 12.03 4.35 18.99
N ASP A 500 12.84 3.84 19.94
CA ASP A 500 12.29 3.28 21.18
C ASP A 500 11.50 4.34 21.96
N GLY A 501 12.05 5.55 22.08
CA GLY A 501 11.34 6.69 22.69
C GLY A 501 10.08 7.06 21.92
N VAL A 502 10.13 7.17 20.59
CA VAL A 502 8.96 7.42 19.74
C VAL A 502 7.88 6.36 19.96
N SER A 503 8.26 5.11 20.14
CA SER A 503 7.33 3.99 20.32
C SER A 503 6.71 3.92 21.71
N THR A 504 7.42 4.36 22.77
CA THR A 504 6.98 4.14 24.15
C THR A 504 6.40 5.36 24.84
N THR A 505 6.68 6.55 24.33
CA THR A 505 6.16 7.82 24.88
C THR A 505 4.74 8.08 24.40
N SER A 506 3.86 8.50 25.31
CA SER A 506 2.48 8.94 24.99
C SER A 506 2.40 10.41 24.59
N ASP A 507 3.39 11.24 24.97
CA ASP A 507 3.43 12.66 24.62
C ASP A 507 3.75 12.86 23.14
N ALA A 508 2.78 13.37 22.39
CA ALA A 508 2.89 13.55 20.94
C ALA A 508 3.97 14.59 20.54
N GLY A 509 4.22 15.60 21.39
CA GLY A 509 5.26 16.60 21.15
C GLY A 509 6.65 16.00 21.26
N GLN A 510 6.88 15.23 22.34
CA GLN A 510 8.16 14.53 22.55
C GLN A 510 8.41 13.48 21.45
N ARG A 511 7.39 12.73 21.05
CA ARG A 511 7.50 11.76 19.94
C ARG A 511 7.94 12.45 18.64
N ARG A 512 7.29 13.58 18.29
CA ARG A 512 7.66 14.35 17.09
C ARG A 512 9.09 14.90 17.16
N ALA A 513 9.51 15.40 18.31
CA ALA A 513 10.87 15.91 18.49
C ALA A 513 11.93 14.80 18.30
N GLN A 514 11.72 13.64 18.90
CA GLN A 514 12.60 12.48 18.74
C GLN A 514 12.66 12.00 17.29
N PHE A 515 11.51 11.95 16.60
CA PHE A 515 11.52 11.54 15.19
C PHE A 515 12.12 12.59 14.26
N ALA A 516 12.05 13.88 14.60
CA ALA A 516 12.80 14.92 13.90
C ALA A 516 14.32 14.73 14.02
N ASP A 517 14.80 14.26 15.18
CA ASP A 517 16.22 13.91 15.35
C ASP A 517 16.60 12.69 14.49
N VAL A 518 15.74 11.67 14.38
CA VAL A 518 15.95 10.55 13.44
C VAL A 518 16.10 11.07 12.01
N GLN A 519 15.22 11.97 11.56
CA GLN A 519 15.30 12.55 10.21
C GLN A 519 16.61 13.33 9.98
N ARG A 520 17.11 14.07 10.98
CA ARG A 520 18.41 14.76 10.90
C ARG A 520 19.59 13.80 10.80
N ILE A 521 19.56 12.68 11.53
CA ILE A 521 20.58 11.63 11.41
C ILE A 521 20.54 11.03 10.01
N MET A 522 19.36 10.67 9.50
CA MET A 522 19.20 10.11 8.16
C MET A 522 19.70 11.07 7.07
N ALA A 523 19.44 12.37 7.21
CA ALA A 523 19.91 13.40 6.27
C ALA A 523 21.44 13.61 6.30
N ARG A 524 22.08 13.38 7.43
CA ARG A 524 23.54 13.48 7.60
C ARG A 524 24.27 12.24 7.10
N GLU A 525 23.77 11.04 7.44
CA GLU A 525 24.41 9.76 7.15
C GLU A 525 24.06 9.20 5.78
N LEU A 526 22.89 9.57 5.25
CA LEU A 526 22.37 9.18 3.94
C LEU A 526 22.39 7.66 3.66
N PRO A 527 21.94 6.81 4.57
CA PRO A 527 21.84 5.39 4.26
C PRO A 527 20.87 5.12 3.12
N VAL A 528 19.87 5.99 2.98
CA VAL A 528 18.84 6.01 1.94
C VAL A 528 18.69 7.44 1.44
N LEU A 529 18.48 7.59 0.13
CA LEU A 529 18.19 8.86 -0.53
C LEU A 529 16.82 8.82 -1.18
N CYS A 530 16.05 9.88 -1.04
CA CYS A 530 14.86 10.15 -1.82
C CYS A 530 15.11 11.39 -2.68
N PHE A 531 14.73 11.37 -3.96
CA PHE A 531 14.97 12.50 -4.86
C PHE A 531 13.71 13.33 -5.11
N ALA A 532 12.53 12.69 -5.04
CA ALA A 532 11.25 13.35 -5.24
C ALA A 532 10.11 12.58 -4.55
N PHE A 533 9.05 13.31 -4.16
CA PHE A 533 7.79 12.75 -3.73
C PHE A 533 6.70 13.05 -4.75
N PRO A 534 6.00 12.04 -5.29
CA PRO A 534 4.96 12.26 -6.30
C PRO A 534 3.78 13.03 -5.74
N ARG A 535 3.16 13.87 -6.57
CA ARG A 535 1.82 14.40 -6.32
C ARG A 535 0.80 13.35 -6.71
N LEU A 536 -0.15 13.12 -5.83
CA LEU A 536 -1.22 12.17 -6.05
C LEU A 536 -2.44 12.88 -6.61
N SER A 537 -3.09 12.24 -7.57
CA SER A 537 -4.35 12.71 -8.14
C SER A 537 -5.38 11.60 -8.08
N PHE A 538 -6.65 11.97 -7.99
CA PHE A 538 -7.78 11.05 -8.17
C PHE A 538 -8.61 11.45 -9.37
N ALA A 539 -9.30 10.49 -9.95
CA ALA A 539 -10.30 10.75 -10.97
C ALA A 539 -11.55 9.91 -10.71
N MET A 540 -12.71 10.53 -10.87
CA MET A 540 -14.00 9.88 -10.71
C MET A 540 -15.07 10.50 -11.62
N ALA A 541 -16.09 9.73 -11.97
CA ALA A 541 -17.24 10.25 -12.72
C ALA A 541 -17.95 11.34 -11.90
N ARG A 542 -18.46 12.38 -12.56
CA ARG A 542 -19.14 13.50 -11.86
C ARG A 542 -20.43 13.11 -11.16
N ARG A 543 -21.01 11.96 -11.51
CA ARG A 543 -22.17 11.42 -10.82
C ARG A 543 -21.86 10.89 -9.41
N VAL A 544 -20.59 10.63 -9.09
CA VAL A 544 -20.17 10.22 -7.74
C VAL A 544 -20.28 11.40 -6.79
N VAL A 545 -20.96 11.21 -5.67
CA VAL A 545 -21.20 12.25 -4.65
C VAL A 545 -20.84 11.73 -3.27
N GLY A 546 -20.49 12.65 -2.35
CA GLY A 546 -20.16 12.30 -0.95
C GLY A 546 -18.81 11.64 -0.77
N ALA A 547 -18.03 11.43 -1.84
CA ALA A 547 -16.65 10.99 -1.72
C ALA A 547 -15.78 12.09 -1.11
N THR A 548 -14.85 11.70 -0.24
CA THR A 548 -13.83 12.58 0.36
C THR A 548 -12.45 11.99 0.06
N PRO A 549 -11.92 12.21 -1.16
CA PRO A 549 -10.64 11.64 -1.55
C PRO A 549 -9.50 12.09 -0.63
N ALA A 550 -8.55 11.19 -0.36
CA ALA A 550 -7.44 11.42 0.55
C ALA A 550 -6.14 10.83 -0.01
N PRO A 551 -4.95 11.33 0.39
CA PRO A 551 -3.67 10.84 -0.13
C PRO A 551 -3.29 9.45 0.36
N PHE A 552 -4.03 8.88 1.29
CA PHE A 552 -3.79 7.54 1.85
C PHE A 552 -4.66 6.48 1.17
N ARG A 553 -4.13 5.28 1.06
CA ARG A 553 -4.82 4.16 0.40
C ARG A 553 -5.92 3.54 1.29
N PRO A 554 -7.07 3.18 0.70
CA PRO A 554 -7.51 3.49 -0.67
C PRO A 554 -7.92 4.97 -0.79
N PRO A 555 -7.59 5.67 -1.89
CA PRO A 555 -7.75 7.12 -1.96
C PRO A 555 -9.20 7.60 -1.94
N VAL A 556 -10.14 6.83 -2.45
CA VAL A 556 -11.56 7.22 -2.53
C VAL A 556 -12.46 6.33 -1.69
N LEU A 557 -12.29 4.99 -1.76
CA LEU A 557 -13.15 4.03 -1.06
C LEU A 557 -12.75 3.80 0.42
N TRP A 558 -11.98 4.68 1.05
CA TRP A 558 -11.67 4.56 2.47
C TRP A 558 -12.89 4.77 3.38
N ASN A 559 -13.90 5.50 2.89
CA ASN A 559 -15.17 5.73 3.60
C ASN A 559 -16.36 5.45 2.66
N PRO A 560 -16.57 4.19 2.24
CA PRO A 560 -17.48 3.84 1.16
C PRO A 560 -18.96 4.03 1.53
N ALA A 561 -19.30 4.04 2.82
CA ALA A 561 -20.68 4.12 3.28
C ALA A 561 -21.35 5.46 2.95
N VAL A 562 -20.59 6.56 2.88
CA VAL A 562 -21.14 7.90 2.59
C VAL A 562 -21.14 8.26 1.11
N ILE A 563 -20.53 7.42 0.28
CA ILE A 563 -20.51 7.63 -1.18
C ILE A 563 -21.89 7.28 -1.75
N GLY A 564 -22.36 8.12 -2.65
CA GLY A 564 -23.57 7.91 -3.44
C GLY A 564 -23.34 8.21 -4.91
N VAL A 565 -24.35 7.97 -5.73
CA VAL A 565 -24.38 8.36 -7.13
C VAL A 565 -25.63 9.19 -7.39
N ARG A 566 -25.52 10.16 -8.31
CA ARG A 566 -26.67 10.89 -8.86
C ARG A 566 -27.09 10.26 -10.18
N ASP A 567 -28.37 10.23 -10.45
CA ASP A 567 -28.84 9.94 -11.80
C ASP A 567 -28.20 10.94 -12.78
N ALA A 568 -27.77 10.45 -13.93
CA ALA A 568 -27.36 11.36 -14.99
C ALA A 568 -28.55 12.29 -15.29
N PRO A 569 -28.37 13.61 -15.42
CA PRO A 569 -29.45 14.47 -15.87
C PRO A 569 -29.97 13.92 -17.21
N ALA A 570 -31.28 13.82 -17.32
CA ALA A 570 -31.97 13.25 -18.49
C ALA A 570 -31.77 14.05 -19.79
N ASP A 571 -30.81 14.99 -19.83
CA ASP A 571 -30.55 15.90 -20.95
C ASP A 571 -29.09 15.82 -21.41
N SER A 572 -28.76 14.76 -22.14
CA SER A 572 -27.65 14.80 -23.10
C SER A 572 -27.91 13.96 -24.34
N ALA A 573 -29.18 13.90 -24.75
CA ALA A 573 -29.55 13.49 -26.10
C ALA A 573 -29.75 14.76 -26.94
N ARG A 574 -28.64 15.37 -27.40
CA ARG A 574 -28.59 16.24 -28.58
C ARG A 574 -27.27 16.08 -29.31
#